data_715fc5cda379728818818883e35940b2
#
_entry.id   715fc5cda379728818818883e35940b2
#
_cell.length_a   1.000
_cell.length_b   1.000
_cell.length_c   1.000
_cell.angle_alpha   90.00
_cell.angle_beta   90.00
_cell.angle_gamma   90.00
#
_symmetry.space_group_name_H-M   'P 1'
#
loop_
_entity.id
_entity.type
_entity.pdbx_description
1 polymer ?
#
loop_
_entity_poly.entity_id
_entity_poly.type
_entity_poly.pdbx_seq_one_letter_code
_entity_poly.pdbx_strand_id
1 'polypeptide(L)'
;MKIDDFEYYVDSKILERGRELFEKGYICNTDSYGANWYFDVKGTKIYHIVVCLHKNGNINFERCSCPYAERYLCKHIIACMFYIRKELGIKRETMISKFLNKNQELVEQKDYKKISKKFMQSVFNRIRHGGYIEYDDMPEFAIAIDEILQYFQESSEILNDKQLLLELCIFLINTISKTKYNCDDSNGEITDSFYTVTEFIEQNILEPNTILFGMFFDDLTNPKNEYDFELDKLPELACKFAQSEFDKQKIKKYMKNLIETSDYPKHYVEIYNKFFEE
;
A
#
# COMPACT_ATOMS: atom_id res chain seq x y z
N MET A 1 8.62 -4.53 -19.88
CA MET A 1 7.46 -3.82 -19.30
C MET A 1 6.26 -4.07 -20.16
N LYS A 2 5.12 -4.38 -19.55
CA LYS A 2 3.84 -4.58 -20.25
C LYS A 2 2.85 -3.49 -19.87
N ILE A 3 1.79 -3.36 -20.66
CA ILE A 3 0.72 -2.38 -20.41
C ILE A 3 -0.12 -2.74 -19.17
N ASP A 4 -0.11 -3.99 -18.73
CA ASP A 4 -0.80 -4.49 -17.55
C ASP A 4 0.02 -4.37 -16.25
N ASP A 5 1.36 -4.13 -16.36
CA ASP A 5 2.27 -4.12 -15.24
C ASP A 5 3.23 -2.90 -15.18
N PHE A 6 3.07 -1.90 -16.07
CA PHE A 6 4.01 -0.78 -16.18
C PHE A 6 4.19 0.02 -14.89
N GLU A 7 3.20 0.02 -14.02
CA GLU A 7 3.22 0.75 -12.74
C GLU A 7 4.37 0.31 -11.83
N TYR A 8 4.83 -0.95 -11.92
CA TYR A 8 5.96 -1.47 -11.15
C TYR A 8 7.34 -0.95 -11.58
N TYR A 9 7.42 -0.29 -12.74
CA TYR A 9 8.67 0.16 -13.35
C TYR A 9 8.81 1.68 -13.38
N VAL A 10 7.93 2.39 -12.67
CA VAL A 10 7.80 3.85 -12.73
C VAL A 10 7.91 4.43 -11.32
N ASP A 11 8.72 5.49 -11.18
CA ASP A 11 8.78 6.28 -9.95
C ASP A 11 7.38 6.71 -9.50
N SER A 12 7.10 6.58 -8.20
CA SER A 12 5.77 6.81 -7.61
C SER A 12 5.22 8.21 -7.89
N LYS A 13 6.06 9.25 -7.82
CA LYS A 13 5.66 10.65 -8.11
C LYS A 13 5.34 10.87 -9.58
N ILE A 14 6.05 10.17 -10.48
CA ILE A 14 5.78 10.24 -11.92
C ILE A 14 4.50 9.48 -12.23
N LEU A 15 4.29 8.34 -11.58
CA LEU A 15 3.10 7.52 -11.70
C LEU A 15 1.84 8.31 -11.28
N GLU A 16 1.86 8.91 -10.10
CA GLU A 16 0.78 9.74 -9.57
C GLU A 16 0.43 10.90 -10.51
N ARG A 17 1.45 11.67 -10.93
CA ARG A 17 1.26 12.77 -11.88
C ARG A 17 0.73 12.31 -13.23
N GLY A 18 1.11 11.13 -13.69
CA GLY A 18 0.60 10.52 -14.92
C GLY A 18 -0.87 10.13 -14.79
N ARG A 19 -1.24 9.53 -13.66
CA ARG A 19 -2.61 9.20 -13.31
C ARG A 19 -3.50 10.43 -13.25
N GLU A 20 -3.05 11.49 -12.56
CA GLU A 20 -3.77 12.77 -12.53
C GLU A 20 -4.04 13.35 -13.92
N LEU A 21 -3.05 13.32 -14.82
CA LEU A 21 -3.23 13.82 -16.20
C LEU A 21 -4.29 13.00 -16.95
N PHE A 22 -4.30 11.69 -16.75
CA PHE A 22 -5.29 10.80 -17.36
C PHE A 22 -6.69 11.06 -16.79
N GLU A 23 -6.87 11.07 -15.47
CA GLU A 23 -8.14 11.24 -14.78
C GLU A 23 -8.76 12.63 -15.03
N LYS A 24 -7.93 13.67 -15.09
CA LYS A 24 -8.37 15.06 -15.36
C LYS A 24 -8.62 15.32 -16.86
N GLY A 25 -8.45 14.31 -17.74
CA GLY A 25 -8.74 14.42 -19.17
C GLY A 25 -7.78 15.32 -19.95
N TYR A 26 -6.50 15.38 -19.56
CA TYR A 26 -5.50 16.18 -20.28
C TYR A 26 -5.02 15.55 -21.59
N ILE A 27 -5.47 14.35 -21.94
CA ILE A 27 -5.28 13.75 -23.27
C ILE A 27 -6.30 14.39 -24.21
N CYS A 28 -5.80 15.23 -25.15
CA CYS A 28 -6.66 16.07 -25.99
C CYS A 28 -7.00 15.40 -27.33
N ASN A 29 -6.11 14.52 -27.80
CA ASN A 29 -6.25 13.83 -29.07
C ASN A 29 -5.63 12.44 -28.99
N THR A 30 -6.25 11.48 -29.63
CA THR A 30 -5.77 10.09 -29.68
C THR A 30 -6.02 9.51 -31.06
N ASP A 31 -5.03 8.78 -31.58
CA ASP A 31 -5.14 8.03 -32.83
C ASP A 31 -4.35 6.71 -32.67
N SER A 32 -4.72 5.70 -33.44
CA SER A 32 -4.01 4.42 -33.43
C SER A 32 -3.90 3.84 -34.82
N TYR A 33 -2.70 3.36 -35.17
CA TYR A 33 -2.45 2.68 -36.43
C TYR A 33 -1.55 1.45 -36.19
N GLY A 34 -2.10 0.28 -36.40
CA GLY A 34 -1.43 -1.00 -36.11
C GLY A 34 -1.07 -1.16 -34.64
N ALA A 35 0.21 -1.24 -34.33
CA ALA A 35 0.73 -1.35 -32.98
C ALA A 35 1.00 0.02 -32.32
N ASN A 36 0.90 1.10 -33.06
CA ASN A 36 1.27 2.43 -32.59
C ASN A 36 0.06 3.22 -32.14
N TRP A 37 0.18 3.84 -30.98
CA TRP A 37 -0.76 4.77 -30.39
C TRP A 37 -0.14 6.17 -30.40
N TYR A 38 -0.87 7.15 -30.86
CA TYR A 38 -0.46 8.55 -30.98
C TYR A 38 -1.34 9.40 -30.07
N PHE A 39 -0.73 10.31 -29.30
CA PHE A 39 -1.44 11.15 -28.36
C PHE A 39 -0.95 12.58 -28.38
N ASP A 40 -1.88 13.50 -28.16
CA ASP A 40 -1.60 14.87 -27.76
C ASP A 40 -2.02 15.06 -26.30
N VAL A 41 -1.06 15.41 -25.45
CA VAL A 41 -1.30 15.61 -24.01
C VAL A 41 -1.01 17.05 -23.62
N LYS A 42 -1.99 17.69 -23.00
CA LYS A 42 -1.88 19.07 -22.53
C LYS A 42 -1.04 19.14 -21.24
N GLY A 43 0.04 19.92 -21.28
CA GLY A 43 0.84 20.31 -20.13
C GLY A 43 1.03 21.81 -20.17
N THR A 44 2.27 22.32 -20.02
CA THR A 44 2.59 23.74 -20.26
C THR A 44 2.41 24.13 -21.74
N LYS A 45 2.48 23.13 -22.61
CA LYS A 45 2.12 23.18 -24.04
C LYS A 45 1.53 21.81 -24.40
N ILE A 46 1.18 21.60 -25.66
CA ILE A 46 0.80 20.27 -26.15
C ILE A 46 2.08 19.46 -26.39
N TYR A 47 2.11 18.26 -25.84
CA TYR A 47 3.17 17.29 -26.07
C TYR A 47 2.66 16.14 -26.92
N HIS A 48 3.48 15.70 -27.87
CA HIS A 48 3.18 14.59 -28.76
C HIS A 48 3.83 13.31 -28.22
N ILE A 49 3.02 12.27 -28.06
CA ILE A 49 3.46 10.99 -27.51
C ILE A 49 3.16 9.87 -28.51
N VAL A 50 4.09 8.94 -28.61
CA VAL A 50 3.92 7.68 -29.34
C VAL A 50 4.20 6.53 -28.37
N VAL A 51 3.30 5.54 -28.34
CA VAL A 51 3.48 4.28 -27.63
C VAL A 51 3.25 3.14 -28.60
N CYS A 52 4.24 2.26 -28.75
CA CYS A 52 4.13 1.07 -29.59
C CYS A 52 3.88 -0.16 -28.71
N LEU A 53 2.73 -0.82 -28.91
CA LEU A 53 2.29 -1.96 -28.13
C LEU A 53 2.23 -3.22 -29.01
N HIS A 54 2.96 -4.26 -28.62
CA HIS A 54 2.85 -5.56 -29.25
C HIS A 54 1.52 -6.27 -28.90
N LYS A 55 1.11 -7.22 -29.74
CA LYS A 55 -0.11 -8.02 -29.50
C LYS A 55 -0.14 -8.78 -28.18
N ASN A 56 1.04 -9.07 -27.60
CA ASN A 56 1.17 -9.73 -26.29
C ASN A 56 1.18 -8.74 -25.11
N GLY A 57 0.87 -7.46 -25.33
CA GLY A 57 0.85 -6.43 -24.30
C GLY A 57 2.21 -5.81 -23.97
N ASN A 58 3.31 -6.27 -24.56
CA ASN A 58 4.62 -5.67 -24.32
C ASN A 58 4.71 -4.28 -24.96
N ILE A 59 5.22 -3.32 -24.19
CA ILE A 59 5.57 -1.99 -24.68
C ILE A 59 6.96 -2.09 -25.32
N ASN A 60 7.00 -1.89 -26.62
CA ASN A 60 8.21 -2.02 -27.42
C ASN A 60 8.98 -0.71 -27.53
N PHE A 61 8.23 0.39 -27.52
CA PHE A 61 8.79 1.71 -27.72
C PHE A 61 7.81 2.76 -27.21
N GLU A 62 8.33 3.76 -26.54
CA GLU A 62 7.61 4.95 -26.12
C GLU A 62 8.46 6.21 -26.33
N ARG A 63 7.81 7.29 -26.73
CA ARG A 63 8.46 8.59 -26.91
C ARG A 63 7.52 9.74 -26.59
N CYS A 64 8.05 10.77 -25.97
CA CYS A 64 7.34 12.02 -25.72
C CYS A 64 8.18 13.22 -26.14
N SER A 65 7.56 14.25 -26.67
CA SER A 65 8.23 15.50 -27.05
C SER A 65 8.55 16.45 -25.86
N CYS A 66 8.32 16.01 -24.62
CA CYS A 66 8.65 16.82 -23.44
C CYS A 66 10.15 16.77 -23.10
N PRO A 67 10.69 17.79 -22.41
CA PRO A 67 12.13 17.86 -22.10
C PRO A 67 12.66 16.74 -21.19
N TYR A 68 11.76 16.05 -20.49
CA TYR A 68 12.11 15.01 -19.53
C TYR A 68 12.14 13.59 -20.14
N ALA A 69 11.62 13.42 -21.36
CA ALA A 69 11.45 12.11 -21.99
C ALA A 69 12.75 11.49 -22.53
N GLU A 70 13.84 12.24 -22.58
CA GLU A 70 15.12 11.74 -23.12
C GLU A 70 15.84 10.79 -22.13
N ARG A 71 15.45 10.79 -20.86
CA ARG A 71 16.15 10.03 -19.80
C ARG A 71 15.28 9.05 -19.05
N TYR A 72 13.97 9.28 -18.97
CA TYR A 72 13.06 8.50 -18.11
C TYR A 72 11.64 8.50 -18.68
N LEU A 73 10.85 7.50 -18.26
CA LEU A 73 9.40 7.53 -18.45
C LEU A 73 8.83 8.81 -17.81
N CYS A 74 8.17 9.64 -18.60
CA CYS A 74 7.61 10.90 -18.09
C CYS A 74 6.11 10.74 -17.81
N LYS A 75 5.55 11.62 -16.98
CA LYS A 75 4.12 11.63 -16.62
C LYS A 75 3.16 11.62 -17.84
N HIS A 76 3.55 12.18 -18.99
CA HIS A 76 2.71 12.21 -20.19
C HIS A 76 2.64 10.82 -20.85
N ILE A 77 3.76 10.08 -20.90
CA ILE A 77 3.78 8.68 -21.36
C ILE A 77 2.92 7.83 -20.44
N ILE A 78 3.05 8.00 -19.13
CA ILE A 78 2.27 7.24 -18.14
C ILE A 78 0.77 7.51 -18.27
N ALA A 79 0.35 8.76 -18.49
CA ALA A 79 -1.04 9.10 -18.79
C ALA A 79 -1.58 8.34 -20.01
N CYS A 80 -0.77 8.25 -21.07
CA CYS A 80 -1.13 7.50 -22.27
C CYS A 80 -1.21 5.98 -22.02
N MET A 81 -0.35 5.43 -21.17
CA MET A 81 -0.40 4.01 -20.79
C MET A 81 -1.69 3.69 -20.03
N PHE A 82 -2.12 4.55 -19.10
CA PHE A 82 -3.43 4.41 -18.44
C PHE A 82 -4.58 4.45 -19.43
N TYR A 83 -4.51 5.36 -20.42
CA TYR A 83 -5.51 5.46 -21.46
C TYR A 83 -5.59 4.18 -22.32
N ILE A 84 -4.45 3.69 -22.84
CA ILE A 84 -4.38 2.47 -23.66
C ILE A 84 -4.96 1.29 -22.87
N ARG A 85 -4.56 1.13 -21.60
CA ARG A 85 -5.05 0.06 -20.74
C ARG A 85 -6.57 0.09 -20.59
N LYS A 86 -7.14 1.28 -20.37
CA LYS A 86 -8.60 1.48 -20.27
C LYS A 86 -9.29 1.16 -21.61
N GLU A 87 -8.80 1.69 -22.70
CA GLU A 87 -9.37 1.54 -24.05
C GLU A 87 -9.40 0.07 -24.50
N LEU A 88 -8.32 -0.66 -24.19
CA LEU A 88 -8.22 -2.09 -24.50
C LEU A 88 -8.95 -2.99 -23.50
N GLY A 89 -9.55 -2.43 -22.45
CA GLY A 89 -10.21 -3.20 -21.40
C GLY A 89 -9.26 -4.14 -20.61
N ILE A 90 -7.95 -3.83 -20.65
CA ILE A 90 -6.94 -4.63 -19.97
C ILE A 90 -7.02 -4.33 -18.47
N LYS A 91 -7.33 -5.35 -17.68
CA LYS A 91 -7.25 -5.23 -16.23
C LYS A 91 -5.80 -5.23 -15.78
N ARG A 92 -5.48 -4.42 -14.76
CA ARG A 92 -4.19 -4.49 -14.09
C ARG A 92 -3.97 -5.92 -13.57
N GLU A 93 -2.89 -6.54 -13.99
CA GLU A 93 -2.50 -7.82 -13.43
C GLU A 93 -1.62 -7.58 -12.19
N THR A 94 -2.26 -7.56 -11.04
CA THR A 94 -1.61 -7.30 -9.74
C THR A 94 -0.76 -8.48 -9.29
N MET A 95 0.20 -8.26 -8.39
CA MET A 95 0.99 -9.34 -7.78
C MET A 95 0.09 -10.31 -7.03
N ILE A 96 -0.89 -9.77 -6.28
CA ILE A 96 -1.85 -10.58 -5.55
C ILE A 96 -2.72 -11.41 -6.51
N SER A 97 -3.20 -10.86 -7.63
CA SER A 97 -4.00 -11.61 -8.60
C SER A 97 -3.20 -12.74 -9.25
N LYS A 98 -1.93 -12.48 -9.63
CA LYS A 98 -1.00 -13.51 -10.11
C LYS A 98 -0.80 -14.63 -9.09
N PHE A 99 -0.64 -14.24 -7.83
CA PHE A 99 -0.47 -15.18 -6.72
C PHE A 99 -1.73 -16.05 -6.52
N LEU A 100 -2.91 -15.43 -6.45
CA LEU A 100 -4.19 -16.10 -6.26
C LEU A 100 -4.48 -17.10 -7.41
N ASN A 101 -4.24 -16.68 -8.66
CA ASN A 101 -4.41 -17.54 -9.83
C ASN A 101 -3.53 -18.80 -9.78
N LYS A 102 -2.32 -18.71 -9.20
CA LYS A 102 -1.41 -19.84 -9.02
C LYS A 102 -1.74 -20.71 -7.78
N ASN A 103 -2.55 -20.20 -6.86
CA ASN A 103 -2.84 -20.83 -5.56
C ASN A 103 -4.35 -20.99 -5.34
N GLN A 104 -5.09 -21.40 -6.36
CA GLN A 104 -6.55 -21.53 -6.32
C GLN A 104 -7.06 -22.43 -5.18
N GLU A 105 -6.33 -23.48 -4.84
CA GLU A 105 -6.63 -24.36 -3.71
C GLU A 105 -6.73 -23.60 -2.37
N LEU A 106 -5.85 -22.59 -2.15
CA LEU A 106 -5.90 -21.74 -0.94
C LEU A 106 -7.11 -20.81 -0.96
N VAL A 107 -7.45 -20.31 -2.15
CA VAL A 107 -8.62 -19.43 -2.33
C VAL A 107 -9.91 -20.19 -2.04
N GLU A 108 -10.02 -21.43 -2.55
CA GLU A 108 -11.18 -22.31 -2.30
C GLU A 108 -11.33 -22.67 -0.81
N GLN A 109 -10.22 -22.85 -0.08
CA GLN A 109 -10.21 -23.11 1.36
C GLN A 109 -10.54 -21.87 2.19
N LYS A 110 -10.54 -20.67 1.61
CA LYS A 110 -10.79 -19.36 2.30
C LYS A 110 -9.87 -19.13 3.50
N ASP A 111 -8.65 -19.67 3.47
CA ASP A 111 -7.65 -19.47 4.52
C ASP A 111 -6.90 -18.15 4.26
N TYR A 112 -7.57 -17.03 4.54
CA TYR A 112 -7.07 -15.69 4.26
C TYR A 112 -5.77 -15.36 5.00
N LYS A 113 -5.57 -15.90 6.20
CA LYS A 113 -4.30 -15.77 6.96
C LYS A 113 -3.14 -16.44 6.21
N LYS A 114 -3.38 -17.63 5.72
CA LYS A 114 -2.36 -18.38 4.96
C LYS A 114 -2.12 -17.78 3.58
N ILE A 115 -3.16 -17.25 2.94
CA ILE A 115 -3.04 -16.47 1.69
C ILE A 115 -2.13 -15.28 1.92
N SER A 116 -2.42 -14.44 2.91
CA SER A 116 -1.64 -13.23 3.23
C SER A 116 -0.18 -13.57 3.54
N LYS A 117 0.04 -14.57 4.41
CA LYS A 117 1.39 -15.01 4.77
C LYS A 117 2.20 -15.51 3.56
N LYS A 118 1.59 -16.37 2.73
CA LYS A 118 2.27 -16.92 1.55
C LYS A 118 2.46 -15.89 0.45
N PHE A 119 1.52 -14.95 0.30
CA PHE A 119 1.67 -13.84 -0.62
C PHE A 119 2.87 -12.96 -0.24
N MET A 120 2.93 -12.46 1.00
CA MET A 120 4.06 -11.66 1.47
C MET A 120 5.38 -12.43 1.38
N GLN A 121 5.38 -13.75 1.69
CA GLN A 121 6.56 -14.59 1.49
C GLN A 121 7.00 -14.65 0.02
N SER A 122 6.05 -14.71 -0.92
CA SER A 122 6.36 -14.72 -2.35
C SER A 122 6.96 -13.39 -2.82
N VAL A 123 6.51 -12.27 -2.25
CA VAL A 123 7.09 -10.93 -2.48
C VAL A 123 8.52 -10.90 -1.96
N PHE A 124 8.74 -11.27 -0.69
CA PHE A 124 10.07 -11.28 -0.09
C PHE A 124 11.08 -12.17 -0.83
N ASN A 125 10.66 -13.34 -1.32
CA ASN A 125 11.52 -14.22 -2.10
C ASN A 125 12.01 -13.58 -3.41
N ARG A 126 11.31 -12.55 -3.89
CA ARG A 126 11.64 -11.82 -5.12
C ARG A 126 12.52 -10.60 -4.86
N ILE A 127 12.20 -9.82 -3.82
CA ILE A 127 12.83 -8.53 -3.55
C ILE A 127 13.98 -8.58 -2.52
N ARG A 128 14.13 -9.68 -1.77
CA ARG A 128 15.22 -9.80 -0.78
C ARG A 128 16.46 -10.42 -1.38
N HIS A 129 17.56 -9.71 -1.30
CA HIS A 129 18.87 -10.15 -1.71
C HIS A 129 19.75 -10.38 -0.47
N GLY A 130 20.08 -11.67 -0.16
CA GLY A 130 20.80 -12.00 1.06
C GLY A 130 20.08 -11.69 2.37
N GLY A 131 18.74 -11.58 2.33
CA GLY A 131 17.90 -11.23 3.51
C GLY A 131 17.60 -9.75 3.65
N TYR A 132 18.16 -8.89 2.80
CA TYR A 132 18.01 -7.43 2.79
C TYR A 132 17.21 -6.97 1.56
N ILE A 133 16.44 -5.88 1.68
CA ILE A 133 15.71 -5.25 0.57
C ILE A 133 16.44 -3.98 0.20
N GLU A 134 16.92 -3.92 -1.03
CA GLU A 134 17.60 -2.74 -1.57
C GLU A 134 16.63 -1.60 -1.86
N TYR A 135 17.14 -0.38 -1.94
CA TYR A 135 16.39 0.84 -2.22
C TYR A 135 15.45 0.72 -3.44
N ASP A 136 15.96 0.18 -4.54
CA ASP A 136 15.19 0.05 -5.79
C ASP A 136 14.04 -0.98 -5.71
N ASP A 137 14.06 -1.88 -4.73
CA ASP A 137 13.05 -2.91 -4.52
C ASP A 137 11.97 -2.51 -3.49
N MET A 138 12.20 -1.43 -2.72
CA MET A 138 11.26 -0.95 -1.71
C MET A 138 9.89 -0.55 -2.27
N PRO A 139 9.78 0.12 -3.43
CA PRO A 139 8.48 0.39 -4.03
C PRO A 139 7.64 -0.86 -4.31
N GLU A 140 8.28 -1.99 -4.65
CA GLU A 140 7.57 -3.26 -4.84
C GLU A 140 6.96 -3.81 -3.54
N PHE A 141 7.65 -3.61 -2.41
CA PHE A 141 7.12 -3.93 -1.10
C PHE A 141 5.87 -3.09 -0.77
N ALA A 142 5.96 -1.77 -0.94
CA ALA A 142 4.84 -0.85 -0.69
C ALA A 142 3.62 -1.19 -1.57
N ILE A 143 3.83 -1.43 -2.87
CA ILE A 143 2.77 -1.86 -3.79
C ILE A 143 2.14 -3.19 -3.33
N ALA A 144 2.93 -4.14 -2.79
CA ALA A 144 2.38 -5.40 -2.30
C ALA A 144 1.46 -5.20 -1.08
N ILE A 145 1.78 -4.25 -0.20
CA ILE A 145 0.91 -3.86 0.92
C ILE A 145 -0.41 -3.27 0.39
N ASP A 146 -0.35 -2.35 -0.56
CA ASP A 146 -1.54 -1.75 -1.17
C ASP A 146 -2.43 -2.80 -1.83
N GLU A 147 -1.84 -3.71 -2.61
CA GLU A 147 -2.59 -4.73 -3.34
C GLU A 147 -3.28 -5.75 -2.42
N ILE A 148 -2.64 -6.13 -1.32
CA ILE A 148 -3.27 -7.04 -0.36
C ILE A 148 -4.38 -6.35 0.42
N LEU A 149 -4.25 -5.06 0.75
CA LEU A 149 -5.33 -4.28 1.35
C LEU A 149 -6.51 -4.11 0.39
N GLN A 150 -6.25 -3.85 -0.88
CA GLN A 150 -7.30 -3.82 -1.90
C GLN A 150 -8.02 -5.17 -2.02
N TYR A 151 -7.28 -6.29 -1.98
CA TYR A 151 -7.88 -7.62 -1.97
C TYR A 151 -8.79 -7.84 -0.76
N PHE A 152 -8.41 -7.35 0.44
CA PHE A 152 -9.27 -7.41 1.62
C PHE A 152 -10.55 -6.59 1.42
N GLN A 153 -10.42 -5.39 0.85
CA GLN A 153 -11.54 -4.50 0.58
C GLN A 153 -12.52 -5.04 -0.47
N GLU A 154 -12.03 -5.75 -1.48
CA GLU A 154 -12.84 -6.36 -2.53
C GLU A 154 -13.53 -7.66 -2.09
N SER A 155 -13.04 -8.30 -1.02
CA SER A 155 -13.63 -9.52 -0.46
C SER A 155 -14.71 -9.19 0.57
N SER A 156 -15.98 -9.36 0.21
CA SER A 156 -17.10 -9.15 1.15
C SER A 156 -17.02 -10.04 2.40
N GLU A 157 -16.44 -11.22 2.31
CA GLU A 157 -16.27 -12.15 3.43
C GLU A 157 -15.26 -11.60 4.44
N ILE A 158 -14.13 -11.06 3.97
CA ILE A 158 -13.12 -10.45 4.83
C ILE A 158 -13.66 -9.13 5.41
N LEU A 159 -14.24 -8.28 4.57
CA LEU A 159 -14.68 -6.94 4.95
C LEU A 159 -15.80 -6.96 6.00
N ASN A 160 -16.67 -7.98 5.94
CA ASN A 160 -17.78 -8.13 6.90
C ASN A 160 -17.37 -8.82 8.21
N ASP A 161 -16.22 -9.49 8.27
CA ASP A 161 -15.65 -10.09 9.49
C ASP A 161 -14.55 -9.18 10.06
N LYS A 162 -14.95 -8.23 10.93
CA LYS A 162 -14.02 -7.26 11.51
C LYS A 162 -12.92 -7.88 12.36
N GLN A 163 -13.16 -9.02 12.98
CA GLN A 163 -12.11 -9.73 13.74
C GLN A 163 -11.07 -10.30 12.80
N LEU A 164 -11.49 -11.00 11.75
CA LEU A 164 -10.60 -11.52 10.71
C LEU A 164 -9.82 -10.38 10.05
N LEU A 165 -10.53 -9.30 9.66
CA LEU A 165 -9.89 -8.16 9.00
C LEU A 165 -8.84 -7.50 9.89
N LEU A 166 -9.13 -7.33 11.19
CA LEU A 166 -8.17 -6.80 12.16
C LEU A 166 -6.95 -7.72 12.32
N GLU A 167 -7.15 -9.03 12.42
CA GLU A 167 -6.03 -9.99 12.47
C GLU A 167 -5.12 -9.91 11.23
N LEU A 168 -5.71 -9.74 10.05
CA LEU A 168 -4.96 -9.59 8.80
C LEU A 168 -4.18 -8.26 8.78
N CYS A 169 -4.78 -7.16 9.25
CA CYS A 169 -4.09 -5.87 9.38
C CYS A 169 -2.96 -5.92 10.43
N ILE A 170 -3.17 -6.55 11.58
CA ILE A 170 -2.12 -6.79 12.59
C ILE A 170 -0.96 -7.60 11.97
N PHE A 171 -1.26 -8.63 11.19
CA PHE A 171 -0.23 -9.38 10.46
C PHE A 171 0.60 -8.47 9.54
N LEU A 172 -0.03 -7.53 8.81
CA LEU A 172 0.67 -6.58 7.95
C LEU A 172 1.53 -5.60 8.76
N ILE A 173 1.00 -5.01 9.84
CA ILE A 173 1.76 -4.14 10.75
C ILE A 173 3.01 -4.85 11.26
N ASN A 174 2.87 -6.08 11.74
CA ASN A 174 3.99 -6.90 12.21
C ASN A 174 5.00 -7.22 11.08
N THR A 175 4.52 -7.39 9.85
CA THR A 175 5.36 -7.64 8.68
C THR A 175 6.18 -6.40 8.32
N ILE A 176 5.54 -5.22 8.32
CA ILE A 176 6.17 -3.92 8.05
C ILE A 176 7.23 -3.63 9.11
N SER A 177 6.90 -3.76 10.41
CA SER A 177 7.81 -3.52 11.53
C SER A 177 9.07 -4.38 11.45
N LYS A 178 8.92 -5.66 11.15
CA LYS A 178 10.07 -6.58 10.98
C LYS A 178 10.90 -6.31 9.74
N THR A 179 10.31 -5.70 8.71
CA THR A 179 11.01 -5.39 7.47
C THR A 179 11.93 -4.20 7.63
N LYS A 180 11.56 -3.20 8.45
CA LYS A 180 12.33 -1.98 8.71
C LYS A 180 13.82 -2.22 9.00
N TYR A 181 14.14 -3.25 9.77
CA TYR A 181 15.53 -3.54 10.14
C TYR A 181 16.35 -4.24 9.05
N ASN A 182 15.72 -4.61 7.95
CA ASN A 182 16.33 -5.41 6.90
C ASN A 182 16.06 -4.80 5.50
N CYS A 183 16.03 -3.47 5.41
CA CYS A 183 15.79 -2.77 4.14
C CYS A 183 16.45 -1.38 4.11
N ASP A 184 16.61 -0.84 2.90
CA ASP A 184 16.94 0.57 2.68
C ASP A 184 15.66 1.38 2.51
N ASP A 185 15.19 1.99 3.59
CA ASP A 185 13.97 2.82 3.62
C ASP A 185 14.27 4.32 3.44
N SER A 186 15.28 4.67 2.66
CA SER A 186 15.66 6.07 2.45
C SER A 186 14.55 6.92 1.80
N ASN A 187 13.57 6.29 1.17
CA ASN A 187 12.37 6.93 0.61
C ASN A 187 11.17 7.01 1.56
N GLY A 188 11.19 6.25 2.67
CA GLY A 188 10.09 6.21 3.63
C GLY A 188 8.94 5.27 3.28
N GLU A 189 9.13 4.29 2.37
CA GLU A 189 8.09 3.33 1.98
C GLU A 189 7.58 2.47 3.14
N ILE A 190 8.42 2.19 4.14
CA ILE A 190 8.01 1.47 5.37
C ILE A 190 7.02 2.32 6.16
N THR A 191 7.36 3.58 6.39
CA THR A 191 6.52 4.54 7.11
C THR A 191 5.20 4.75 6.38
N ASP A 192 5.23 4.97 5.06
CA ASP A 192 4.04 5.15 4.23
C ASP A 192 3.16 3.88 4.24
N SER A 193 3.75 2.69 4.11
CA SER A 193 3.03 1.41 4.20
C SER A 193 2.37 1.21 5.56
N PHE A 194 3.04 1.61 6.64
CA PHE A 194 2.48 1.55 7.99
C PHE A 194 1.25 2.47 8.14
N TYR A 195 1.35 3.71 7.68
CA TYR A 195 0.21 4.63 7.68
C TYR A 195 -0.94 4.12 6.82
N THR A 196 -0.66 3.57 5.64
CA THR A 196 -1.68 2.98 4.77
C THR A 196 -2.48 1.89 5.50
N VAL A 197 -1.81 0.96 6.21
CA VAL A 197 -2.50 -0.08 6.98
C VAL A 197 -3.30 0.49 8.15
N THR A 198 -2.74 1.46 8.88
CA THR A 198 -3.43 2.07 10.04
C THR A 198 -4.64 2.90 9.62
N GLU A 199 -4.56 3.63 8.51
CA GLU A 199 -5.69 4.35 7.91
C GLU A 199 -6.76 3.38 7.40
N PHE A 200 -6.35 2.26 6.82
CA PHE A 200 -7.29 1.21 6.41
C PHE A 200 -8.08 0.65 7.59
N ILE A 201 -7.42 0.44 8.75
CA ILE A 201 -8.09 0.05 10.01
C ILE A 201 -9.10 1.13 10.42
N GLU A 202 -8.71 2.40 10.41
CA GLU A 202 -9.59 3.52 10.77
C GLU A 202 -10.84 3.60 9.90
N GLN A 203 -10.69 3.38 8.62
CA GLN A 203 -11.79 3.50 7.66
C GLN A 203 -12.75 2.29 7.65
N ASN A 204 -12.26 1.09 7.93
CA ASN A 204 -13.00 -0.14 7.69
C ASN A 204 -13.37 -0.91 8.96
N ILE A 205 -12.63 -0.74 10.06
CA ILE A 205 -12.76 -1.59 11.25
C ILE A 205 -13.13 -0.77 12.48
N LEU A 206 -12.62 0.46 12.57
CA LEU A 206 -12.58 1.23 13.80
C LEU A 206 -13.97 1.53 14.38
N GLU A 207 -14.27 0.86 15.47
CA GLU A 207 -15.43 1.11 16.33
C GLU A 207 -15.09 0.71 17.77
N PRO A 208 -15.65 1.36 18.79
CA PRO A 208 -15.48 0.93 20.17
C PRO A 208 -16.00 -0.51 20.33
N ASN A 209 -15.11 -1.44 20.65
CA ASN A 209 -15.42 -2.87 20.76
C ASN A 209 -14.39 -3.58 21.62
N THR A 210 -14.84 -4.16 22.73
CA THR A 210 -13.96 -4.82 23.73
C THR A 210 -13.20 -6.02 23.14
N ILE A 211 -13.77 -6.76 22.18
CA ILE A 211 -13.09 -7.89 21.54
C ILE A 211 -11.99 -7.38 20.64
N LEU A 212 -12.29 -6.42 19.76
CA LEU A 212 -11.30 -5.81 18.86
C LEU A 212 -10.21 -5.09 19.66
N PHE A 213 -10.60 -4.38 20.73
CA PHE A 213 -9.63 -3.79 21.65
C PHE A 213 -8.70 -4.84 22.23
N GLY A 214 -9.23 -5.95 22.75
CA GLY A 214 -8.43 -7.03 23.33
C GLY A 214 -7.42 -7.58 22.32
N MET A 215 -7.86 -7.90 21.11
CA MET A 215 -6.99 -8.41 20.05
C MET A 215 -5.87 -7.44 19.70
N PHE A 216 -6.21 -6.17 19.49
CA PHE A 216 -5.24 -5.15 19.11
C PHE A 216 -4.28 -4.81 20.26
N PHE A 217 -4.80 -4.68 21.48
CA PHE A 217 -4.03 -4.33 22.67
C PHE A 217 -3.07 -5.46 23.10
N ASP A 218 -3.49 -6.72 22.99
CA ASP A 218 -2.63 -7.88 23.28
C ASP A 218 -1.46 -7.97 22.29
N ASP A 219 -1.68 -7.61 21.04
CA ASP A 219 -0.60 -7.52 20.04
C ASP A 219 0.32 -6.33 20.29
N LEU A 220 -0.24 -5.14 20.55
CA LEU A 220 0.50 -3.92 20.88
C LEU A 220 1.42 -4.10 22.10
N THR A 221 0.98 -4.84 23.12
CA THR A 221 1.73 -5.06 24.36
C THR A 221 2.55 -6.35 24.38
N ASN A 222 2.57 -7.08 23.27
CA ASN A 222 3.34 -8.32 23.15
C ASN A 222 4.85 -8.01 23.10
N PRO A 223 5.65 -8.46 24.08
CA PRO A 223 7.09 -8.16 24.11
C PRO A 223 7.90 -8.79 22.98
N LYS A 224 7.29 -9.63 22.15
CA LYS A 224 7.91 -10.20 20.94
C LYS A 224 7.76 -9.29 19.72
N ASN A 225 6.91 -8.28 19.80
CA ASN A 225 6.69 -7.32 18.73
C ASN A 225 7.56 -6.09 19.00
N GLU A 226 8.46 -5.82 18.08
CA GLU A 226 9.39 -4.68 18.15
C GLU A 226 8.79 -3.52 17.35
N TYR A 227 7.85 -2.79 17.98
CA TYR A 227 7.33 -1.55 17.42
C TYR A 227 8.15 -0.38 17.96
N ASP A 228 9.15 0.09 17.21
CA ASP A 228 10.02 1.19 17.62
C ASP A 228 9.87 2.47 16.79
N PHE A 229 9.04 2.43 15.77
CA PHE A 229 8.72 3.58 14.93
C PHE A 229 7.20 3.77 14.88
N GLU A 230 6.76 5.01 14.68
CA GLU A 230 5.34 5.37 14.59
C GLU A 230 4.47 4.84 15.75
N LEU A 231 5.11 4.67 16.91
CA LEU A 231 4.49 4.07 18.11
C LEU A 231 3.29 4.84 18.64
N ASP A 232 3.19 6.12 18.31
CA ASP A 232 2.10 7.01 18.64
C ASP A 232 0.77 6.59 18.00
N LYS A 233 0.79 6.16 16.75
CA LYS A 233 -0.41 5.78 16.01
C LYS A 233 -1.08 4.53 16.59
N LEU A 234 -0.30 3.55 17.02
CA LEU A 234 -0.85 2.31 17.59
C LEU A 234 -1.55 2.54 18.94
N PRO A 235 -0.97 3.26 19.92
CA PRO A 235 -1.68 3.66 21.14
C PRO A 235 -2.94 4.48 20.87
N GLU A 236 -2.92 5.39 19.88
CA GLU A 236 -4.11 6.16 19.49
C GLU A 236 -5.22 5.25 18.98
N LEU A 237 -4.90 4.28 18.11
CA LEU A 237 -5.86 3.29 17.64
C LEU A 237 -6.43 2.45 18.79
N ALA A 238 -5.59 2.01 19.72
CA ALA A 238 -6.04 1.27 20.92
C ALA A 238 -7.00 2.10 21.76
N CYS A 239 -6.75 3.41 21.95
CA CYS A 239 -7.68 4.31 22.62
C CYS A 239 -9.04 4.37 21.91
N LYS A 240 -9.06 4.40 20.58
CA LYS A 240 -10.29 4.45 19.78
C LYS A 240 -11.10 3.15 19.82
N PHE A 241 -10.44 1.99 19.98
CA PHE A 241 -11.11 0.70 20.17
C PHE A 241 -11.68 0.50 21.56
N ALA A 242 -11.13 1.14 22.59
CA ALA A 242 -11.51 0.94 23.99
C ALA A 242 -12.97 1.32 24.24
N GLN A 243 -13.81 0.33 24.60
CA GLN A 243 -15.23 0.49 24.83
C GLN A 243 -15.58 0.54 26.34
N SER A 244 -15.17 -0.48 27.07
CA SER A 244 -15.47 -0.61 28.49
C SER A 244 -14.54 0.26 29.37
N GLU A 245 -14.99 0.57 30.58
CA GLU A 245 -14.13 1.23 31.57
C GLU A 245 -12.87 0.41 31.88
N PHE A 246 -12.97 -0.91 31.80
CA PHE A 246 -11.81 -1.80 31.96
C PHE A 246 -10.80 -1.63 30.82
N ASP A 247 -11.27 -1.54 29.57
CA ASP A 247 -10.41 -1.29 28.41
C ASP A 247 -9.71 0.07 28.53
N LYS A 248 -10.47 1.10 28.90
CA LYS A 248 -9.95 2.45 29.13
C LYS A 248 -8.89 2.48 30.22
N GLN A 249 -9.10 1.74 31.32
CA GLN A 249 -8.10 1.64 32.39
C GLN A 249 -6.82 0.93 31.93
N LYS A 250 -6.94 -0.14 31.13
CA LYS A 250 -5.79 -0.83 30.56
C LYS A 250 -4.93 0.09 29.71
N ILE A 251 -5.54 0.75 28.72
CA ILE A 251 -4.80 1.64 27.82
C ILE A 251 -4.27 2.87 28.55
N LYS A 252 -5.02 3.42 29.51
CA LYS A 252 -4.57 4.54 30.36
C LYS A 252 -3.30 4.19 31.14
N LYS A 253 -3.24 2.97 31.70
CA LYS A 253 -2.04 2.48 32.40
C LYS A 253 -0.86 2.33 31.44
N TYR A 254 -1.11 1.78 30.24
CA TYR A 254 -0.10 1.60 29.20
C TYR A 254 0.46 2.96 28.74
N MET A 255 -0.40 3.93 28.45
CA MET A 255 -0.01 5.29 28.05
C MET A 255 0.84 6.00 29.13
N LYS A 256 0.48 5.86 30.42
CA LYS A 256 1.31 6.41 31.51
C LYS A 256 2.71 5.80 31.54
N ASN A 257 2.82 4.49 31.33
CA ASN A 257 4.11 3.84 31.24
C ASN A 257 4.94 4.37 30.04
N LEU A 258 4.31 4.57 28.86
CA LEU A 258 4.99 5.16 27.71
C LEU A 258 5.47 6.59 27.99
N ILE A 259 4.68 7.41 28.67
CA ILE A 259 5.06 8.77 29.07
C ILE A 259 6.29 8.75 29.99
N GLU A 260 6.37 7.77 30.88
CA GLU A 260 7.47 7.64 31.85
C GLU A 260 8.75 7.06 31.24
N THR A 261 8.63 6.21 30.22
CA THR A 261 9.77 5.40 29.71
C THR A 261 10.25 5.80 28.32
N SER A 262 9.48 6.58 27.55
CA SER A 262 9.83 6.95 26.19
C SER A 262 10.81 8.11 26.12
N ASP A 263 11.63 8.12 25.08
CA ASP A 263 12.47 9.27 24.72
C ASP A 263 11.65 10.47 24.19
N TYR A 264 10.38 10.26 23.82
CA TYR A 264 9.47 11.27 23.27
C TYR A 264 8.18 11.43 24.08
N PRO A 265 8.26 11.71 25.42
CA PRO A 265 7.08 11.70 26.30
C PRO A 265 6.01 12.72 25.93
N LYS A 266 6.38 13.87 25.37
CA LYS A 266 5.42 14.95 25.00
C LYS A 266 4.33 14.47 24.05
N HIS A 267 4.68 13.65 23.10
CA HIS A 267 3.75 13.14 22.12
C HIS A 267 2.69 12.22 22.77
N TYR A 268 3.12 11.32 23.66
CA TYR A 268 2.18 10.46 24.39
C TYR A 268 1.31 11.23 25.40
N VAL A 269 1.81 12.35 25.93
CA VAL A 269 1.01 13.26 26.77
C VAL A 269 -0.12 13.89 25.94
N GLU A 270 0.13 14.28 24.71
CA GLU A 270 -0.90 14.85 23.82
C GLU A 270 -2.01 13.83 23.54
N ILE A 271 -1.64 12.57 23.20
CA ILE A 271 -2.61 11.48 23.01
C ILE A 271 -3.37 11.20 24.31
N TYR A 272 -2.66 11.11 25.43
CA TYR A 272 -3.28 10.85 26.74
C TYR A 272 -4.33 11.91 27.07
N ASN A 273 -3.99 13.19 26.94
CA ASN A 273 -4.91 14.29 27.22
C ASN A 273 -6.13 14.27 26.28
N LYS A 274 -5.92 13.98 24.99
CA LYS A 274 -6.99 13.88 24.00
C LYS A 274 -8.07 12.86 24.36
N PHE A 275 -7.71 11.76 25.02
CA PHE A 275 -8.62 10.65 25.30
C PHE A 275 -9.04 10.51 26.75
N PHE A 276 -8.30 11.10 27.71
CA PHE A 276 -8.46 10.82 29.14
C PHE A 276 -8.52 12.06 30.04
N GLU A 277 -8.23 13.23 29.53
CA GLU A 277 -8.40 14.49 30.25
C GLU A 277 -9.47 15.33 29.55
N GLU A 278 -10.51 15.73 30.33
CA GLU A 278 -11.55 16.68 29.89
C GLU A 278 -11.07 18.13 29.97
#